data_7652aa980b45002f7b31914bada29aa2
#
_entry.id   7652aa980b45002f7b31914bada29aa2
#
_cell.length_a   1.000
_cell.length_b   1.000
_cell.length_c   1.000
_cell.angle_alpha   90.00
_cell.angle_beta   90.00
_cell.angle_gamma   90.00
#
_symmetry.space_group_name_H-M   'P 1'
#
loop_
_entity.id
_entity.type
_entity.pdbx_description
1 polymer ?
#
loop_
_entity_poly.entity_id
_entity_poly.type
_entity_poly.pdbx_seq_one_letter_code
_entity_poly.pdbx_strand_id
1 'polypeptide(L)'
;MTTQEILEAARAARSALGLSSGEVRRAALLGMAEALCSPARQQAILDANATDLEAAKGHISEVMLDRLALTPERISAMAKGIREVADLPDPVGRVLRRVERPNGLVIEKTAVPMGVIAIIYESRPNVTSDAAALAIKSGNACILRCGREAWRSANAIVTALREGLRANGLPETAVCLIEDTTHASANALMTAVGYVDLLIPRGGAGLIRACVENAKVPCIQTGTGICHIFVDASAEQDKALDIIENAKASRPSVCNAEEVCLVHRDIAAEFLPKLARRLGPDRAAKGLHPVELRLDPRAAAIIPGTPAGPADFDTEFLDYILAVKVVDSVEEAVNHIAAHSTGHSEAILTRDEAHAALFTAAVDSAAVYVNCSTRFTDGGEFGLGCEMGISTQKLHARGPMGLEELCSYKYIIHGSGQIR
;
A
#
# COMPACT_ATOMS: atom_id res chain seq x y z
N MET A 1 -25.56 9.42 -10.22
CA MET A 1 -26.09 9.29 -8.82
C MET A 1 -25.46 10.33 -7.94
N THR A 2 -26.20 10.92 -7.01
CA THR A 2 -25.62 11.77 -5.96
C THR A 2 -24.75 10.95 -5.00
N THR A 3 -23.85 11.60 -4.27
CA THR A 3 -23.01 10.92 -3.27
C THR A 3 -23.88 10.20 -2.22
N GLN A 4 -25.00 10.79 -1.80
CA GLN A 4 -25.91 10.18 -0.84
C GLN A 4 -26.59 8.91 -1.39
N GLU A 5 -27.06 8.91 -2.63
CA GLU A 5 -27.64 7.73 -3.28
C GLU A 5 -26.61 6.60 -3.41
N ILE A 6 -25.34 6.93 -3.67
CA ILE A 6 -24.23 5.97 -3.73
C ILE A 6 -23.97 5.33 -2.35
N LEU A 7 -23.97 6.14 -1.29
CA LEU A 7 -23.81 5.64 0.09
C LEU A 7 -24.94 4.67 0.47
N GLU A 8 -26.18 5.00 0.13
CA GLU A 8 -27.35 4.15 0.38
C GLU A 8 -27.30 2.84 -0.43
N ALA A 9 -26.91 2.92 -1.70
CA ALA A 9 -26.80 1.76 -2.57
C ALA A 9 -25.69 0.78 -2.11
N ALA A 10 -24.52 1.28 -1.73
CA ALA A 10 -23.44 0.46 -1.20
C ALA A 10 -23.83 -0.19 0.14
N ARG A 11 -24.49 0.57 1.03
CA ARG A 11 -24.99 0.04 2.29
C ARG A 11 -26.04 -1.06 2.08
N ALA A 12 -26.93 -0.93 1.09
CA ALA A 12 -27.89 -1.98 0.74
C ALA A 12 -27.21 -3.24 0.21
N ALA A 13 -26.13 -3.11 -0.59
CA ALA A 13 -25.37 -4.24 -1.13
C ALA A 13 -24.60 -5.04 -0.07
N ARG A 14 -24.25 -4.41 1.08
CA ARG A 14 -23.43 -5.02 2.15
C ARG A 14 -23.94 -6.38 2.60
N SER A 15 -25.25 -6.51 2.81
CA SER A 15 -25.84 -7.76 3.32
C SER A 15 -25.74 -8.90 2.31
N ALA A 16 -25.96 -8.63 1.02
CA ALA A 16 -25.83 -9.64 -0.03
C ALA A 16 -24.41 -10.19 -0.13
N LEU A 17 -23.41 -9.31 0.00
CA LEU A 17 -21.99 -9.71 -0.01
C LEU A 17 -21.61 -10.48 1.26
N GLY A 18 -21.97 -9.99 2.42
CA GLY A 18 -21.63 -10.62 3.70
C GLY A 18 -22.24 -12.01 3.88
N LEU A 19 -23.36 -12.30 3.21
CA LEU A 19 -24.05 -13.60 3.20
C LEU A 19 -23.68 -14.49 2.02
N SER A 20 -22.97 -13.97 1.01
CA SER A 20 -22.53 -14.76 -0.14
C SER A 20 -21.44 -15.77 0.26
N SER A 21 -21.43 -16.93 -0.40
CA SER A 21 -20.37 -17.92 -0.19
C SER A 21 -19.04 -17.47 -0.81
N GLY A 22 -17.92 -18.02 -0.32
CA GLY A 22 -16.61 -17.81 -0.91
C GLY A 22 -16.54 -18.21 -2.38
N GLU A 23 -17.28 -19.24 -2.78
CA GLU A 23 -17.37 -19.68 -4.18
C GLU A 23 -18.05 -18.65 -5.07
N VAL A 24 -19.15 -18.04 -4.62
CA VAL A 24 -19.86 -16.98 -5.35
C VAL A 24 -18.93 -15.75 -5.50
N ARG A 25 -18.24 -15.34 -4.43
CA ARG A 25 -17.29 -14.23 -4.50
C ARG A 25 -16.11 -14.54 -5.42
N ARG A 26 -15.59 -15.76 -5.38
CA ARG A 26 -14.53 -16.21 -6.29
C ARG A 26 -15.00 -16.18 -7.74
N ALA A 27 -16.18 -16.71 -8.06
CA ALA A 27 -16.75 -16.67 -9.40
C ALA A 27 -16.96 -15.25 -9.90
N ALA A 28 -17.46 -14.36 -9.04
CA ALA A 28 -17.61 -12.94 -9.38
C ALA A 28 -16.28 -12.26 -9.70
N LEU A 29 -15.20 -12.53 -8.95
CA LEU A 29 -13.87 -12.01 -9.22
C LEU A 29 -13.33 -12.51 -10.57
N LEU A 30 -13.51 -13.79 -10.88
CA LEU A 30 -13.10 -14.32 -12.20
C LEU A 30 -13.89 -13.65 -13.33
N GLY A 31 -15.19 -13.45 -13.15
CA GLY A 31 -16.02 -12.69 -14.11
C GLY A 31 -15.59 -11.23 -14.25
N MET A 32 -15.17 -10.56 -13.17
CA MET A 32 -14.59 -9.22 -13.21
C MET A 32 -13.29 -9.19 -14.03
N ALA A 33 -12.40 -10.16 -13.84
CA ALA A 33 -11.16 -10.27 -14.59
C ALA A 33 -11.38 -10.56 -16.09
N GLU A 34 -12.37 -11.41 -16.42
CA GLU A 34 -12.77 -11.70 -17.78
C GLU A 34 -13.34 -10.46 -18.47
N ALA A 35 -14.22 -9.73 -17.80
CA ALA A 35 -14.80 -8.50 -18.32
C ALA A 35 -13.74 -7.44 -18.64
N LEU A 36 -12.74 -7.23 -17.76
CA LEU A 36 -11.62 -6.32 -18.02
C LEU A 36 -10.82 -6.69 -19.28
N CYS A 37 -10.63 -8.00 -19.53
CA CYS A 37 -9.88 -8.50 -20.67
C CYS A 37 -10.72 -8.64 -21.94
N SER A 38 -12.05 -8.42 -21.89
CA SER A 38 -12.87 -8.49 -23.10
C SER A 38 -12.48 -7.37 -24.07
N PRO A 39 -12.36 -7.66 -25.40
CA PRO A 39 -11.86 -6.66 -26.35
C PRO A 39 -12.63 -5.34 -26.32
N ALA A 40 -13.96 -5.40 -26.20
CA ALA A 40 -14.81 -4.21 -26.16
C ALA A 40 -14.57 -3.36 -24.90
N ARG A 41 -14.40 -4.00 -23.71
CA ARG A 41 -14.15 -3.28 -22.46
C ARG A 41 -12.73 -2.76 -22.37
N GLN A 42 -11.77 -3.55 -22.82
CA GLN A 42 -10.37 -3.11 -22.88
C GLN A 42 -10.23 -1.86 -23.77
N GLN A 43 -10.86 -1.85 -24.95
CA GLN A 43 -10.86 -0.68 -25.83
C GLN A 43 -11.53 0.53 -25.17
N ALA A 44 -12.71 0.36 -24.55
CA ALA A 44 -13.39 1.43 -23.86
C ALA A 44 -12.57 2.03 -22.69
N ILE A 45 -11.81 1.20 -21.96
CA ILE A 45 -10.90 1.64 -20.90
C ILE A 45 -9.75 2.45 -21.49
N LEU A 46 -9.14 1.98 -22.59
CA LEU A 46 -8.03 2.67 -23.26
C LEU A 46 -8.47 4.03 -23.84
N ASP A 47 -9.65 4.11 -24.44
CA ASP A 47 -10.22 5.36 -24.98
C ASP A 47 -10.51 6.38 -23.87
N ALA A 48 -11.08 5.92 -22.76
CA ALA A 48 -11.31 6.74 -21.57
C ALA A 48 -10.00 7.25 -20.97
N ASN A 49 -8.98 6.37 -20.90
CA ASN A 49 -7.67 6.70 -20.38
C ASN A 49 -6.92 7.70 -21.29
N ALA A 50 -7.00 7.54 -22.60
CA ALA A 50 -6.42 8.51 -23.53
C ALA A 50 -7.03 9.91 -23.32
N THR A 51 -8.35 9.99 -23.08
CA THR A 51 -9.03 11.26 -22.79
C THR A 51 -8.57 11.86 -21.45
N ASP A 52 -8.41 11.05 -20.40
CA ASP A 52 -7.90 11.51 -19.10
C ASP A 52 -6.45 11.99 -19.21
N LEU A 53 -5.59 11.26 -19.92
CA LEU A 53 -4.18 11.62 -20.14
C LEU A 53 -4.07 12.97 -20.87
N GLU A 54 -4.84 13.17 -21.95
CA GLU A 54 -4.83 14.44 -22.69
C GLU A 54 -5.28 15.61 -21.82
N ALA A 55 -6.33 15.41 -21.02
CA ALA A 55 -6.83 16.43 -20.09
C ALA A 55 -5.86 16.73 -18.94
N ALA A 56 -5.01 15.78 -18.55
CA ALA A 56 -4.05 15.91 -17.45
C ALA A 56 -2.71 16.54 -17.87
N LYS A 57 -2.37 16.56 -19.16
CA LYS A 57 -1.12 17.15 -19.68
C LYS A 57 -0.97 18.61 -19.24
N GLY A 58 0.21 18.93 -18.70
CA GLY A 58 0.51 20.28 -18.21
C GLY A 58 -0.13 20.62 -16.85
N HIS A 59 -0.95 19.75 -16.28
CA HIS A 59 -1.59 19.95 -14.98
C HIS A 59 -1.01 19.05 -13.86
N ILE A 60 -0.41 17.92 -14.23
CA ILE A 60 0.27 17.00 -13.32
C ILE A 60 1.68 16.70 -13.81
N SER A 61 2.55 16.20 -12.93
CA SER A 61 3.94 15.85 -13.28
C SER A 61 4.00 14.65 -14.24
N GLU A 62 5.11 14.50 -14.96
CA GLU A 62 5.34 13.36 -15.86
C GLU A 62 5.27 12.01 -15.11
N VAL A 63 5.77 11.96 -13.88
CA VAL A 63 5.66 10.78 -13.01
C VAL A 63 4.20 10.44 -12.72
N MET A 64 3.35 11.44 -12.50
CA MET A 64 1.91 11.21 -12.29
C MET A 64 1.20 10.85 -13.60
N LEU A 65 1.63 11.38 -14.75
CA LEU A 65 1.13 10.95 -16.06
C LEU A 65 1.45 9.47 -16.33
N ASP A 66 2.67 9.00 -16.03
CA ASP A 66 3.00 7.58 -16.15
C ASP A 66 2.14 6.70 -15.22
N ARG A 67 1.87 7.16 -14.00
CA ARG A 67 0.98 6.46 -13.06
C ARG A 67 -0.46 6.39 -13.55
N LEU A 68 -0.93 7.44 -14.25
CA LEU A 68 -2.27 7.52 -14.82
C LEU A 68 -2.41 6.65 -16.08
N ALA A 69 -1.34 6.47 -16.84
CA ALA A 69 -1.38 5.79 -18.13
C ALA A 69 -1.75 4.31 -18.00
N LEU A 70 -2.65 3.84 -18.85
CA LEU A 70 -3.00 2.43 -19.02
C LEU A 70 -2.56 1.95 -20.40
N THR A 71 -2.10 0.70 -20.45
CA THR A 71 -1.79 -0.04 -21.68
C THR A 71 -2.53 -1.38 -21.64
N PRO A 72 -2.66 -2.11 -22.76
CA PRO A 72 -3.21 -3.46 -22.74
C PRO A 72 -2.53 -4.38 -21.72
N GLU A 73 -1.21 -4.26 -21.57
CA GLU A 73 -0.41 -5.04 -20.62
C GLU A 73 -0.76 -4.67 -19.17
N ARG A 74 -0.90 -3.36 -18.87
CA ARG A 74 -1.30 -2.88 -17.55
C ARG A 74 -2.73 -3.34 -17.20
N ILE A 75 -3.67 -3.32 -18.14
CA ILE A 75 -5.03 -3.86 -17.94
C ILE A 75 -4.99 -5.38 -17.72
N SER A 76 -4.17 -6.09 -18.48
CA SER A 76 -3.97 -7.54 -18.30
C SER A 76 -3.36 -7.86 -16.93
N ALA A 77 -2.44 -7.02 -16.44
CA ALA A 77 -1.87 -7.16 -15.10
C ALA A 77 -2.92 -6.91 -14.01
N MET A 78 -3.83 -5.94 -14.19
CA MET A 78 -4.98 -5.72 -13.28
C MET A 78 -5.86 -6.97 -13.20
N ALA A 79 -6.23 -7.55 -14.35
CA ALA A 79 -7.02 -8.79 -14.40
C ALA A 79 -6.28 -9.99 -13.78
N LYS A 80 -4.96 -10.06 -13.95
CA LYS A 80 -4.12 -11.07 -13.27
C LYS A 80 -4.20 -10.93 -11.76
N GLY A 81 -4.02 -9.70 -11.23
CA GLY A 81 -4.14 -9.42 -9.80
C GLY A 81 -5.50 -9.82 -9.23
N ILE A 82 -6.61 -9.55 -9.93
CA ILE A 82 -7.95 -10.01 -9.54
C ILE A 82 -8.02 -11.54 -9.44
N ARG A 83 -7.42 -12.28 -10.41
CA ARG A 83 -7.38 -13.75 -10.38
C ARG A 83 -6.55 -14.28 -9.20
N GLU A 84 -5.42 -13.66 -8.93
CA GLU A 84 -4.59 -14.01 -7.77
C GLU A 84 -5.38 -13.83 -6.47
N VAL A 85 -6.10 -12.71 -6.30
CA VAL A 85 -7.00 -12.49 -5.15
C VAL A 85 -8.14 -13.53 -5.12
N ALA A 86 -8.70 -13.92 -6.27
CA ALA A 86 -9.74 -14.94 -6.33
C ALA A 86 -9.26 -16.30 -5.79
N ASP A 87 -7.99 -16.62 -5.98
CA ASP A 87 -7.39 -17.89 -5.57
C ASP A 87 -6.88 -17.89 -4.12
N LEU A 88 -6.79 -16.73 -3.47
CA LEU A 88 -6.46 -16.64 -2.05
C LEU A 88 -7.50 -17.34 -1.17
N PRO A 89 -7.12 -17.87 0.01
CA PRO A 89 -8.05 -18.39 0.99
C PRO A 89 -9.14 -17.36 1.35
N ASP A 90 -10.36 -17.85 1.55
CA ASP A 90 -11.48 -17.01 1.97
C ASP A 90 -11.29 -16.55 3.43
N PRO A 91 -11.21 -15.25 3.71
CA PRO A 91 -11.07 -14.77 5.07
C PRO A 91 -12.38 -14.85 5.86
N VAL A 92 -13.55 -14.80 5.18
CA VAL A 92 -14.87 -14.71 5.81
C VAL A 92 -15.30 -16.03 6.42
N GLY A 93 -15.70 -16.00 7.68
CA GLY A 93 -16.13 -17.19 8.41
C GLY A 93 -14.99 -18.01 9.01
N ARG A 94 -13.73 -17.61 8.82
CA ARG A 94 -12.58 -18.29 9.44
C ARG A 94 -12.63 -18.16 10.96
N VAL A 95 -12.58 -19.29 11.67
CA VAL A 95 -12.46 -19.30 13.13
C VAL A 95 -11.04 -18.95 13.53
N LEU A 96 -10.87 -17.75 14.11
CA LEU A 96 -9.57 -17.22 14.55
C LEU A 96 -9.13 -17.82 15.90
N ARG A 97 -10.11 -18.11 16.77
CA ARG A 97 -9.89 -18.71 18.08
C ARG A 97 -11.15 -19.43 18.54
N ARG A 98 -10.98 -20.60 19.14
CA ARG A 98 -12.05 -21.37 19.78
C ARG A 98 -11.67 -21.63 21.24
N VAL A 99 -12.64 -21.42 22.14
CA VAL A 99 -12.47 -21.62 23.59
C VAL A 99 -13.68 -22.40 24.11
N GLU A 100 -13.43 -23.53 24.78
CA GLU A 100 -14.43 -24.28 25.50
C GLU A 100 -14.37 -23.92 26.98
N ARG A 101 -15.54 -23.62 27.56
CA ARG A 101 -15.62 -23.21 28.97
C ARG A 101 -16.02 -24.38 29.86
N PRO A 102 -15.65 -24.40 31.16
CA PRO A 102 -16.02 -25.47 32.08
C PRO A 102 -17.53 -25.70 32.20
N ASN A 103 -18.34 -24.67 31.95
CA ASN A 103 -19.81 -24.78 31.96
C ASN A 103 -20.40 -25.26 30.63
N GLY A 104 -19.57 -25.70 29.67
CA GLY A 104 -20.00 -26.22 28.37
C GLY A 104 -20.25 -25.17 27.27
N LEU A 105 -20.04 -23.89 27.54
CA LEU A 105 -20.08 -22.88 26.45
C LEU A 105 -18.91 -23.05 25.51
N VAL A 106 -19.19 -23.02 24.21
CA VAL A 106 -18.19 -22.96 23.15
C VAL A 106 -18.20 -21.55 22.54
N ILE A 107 -17.08 -20.85 22.63
CA ILE A 107 -16.92 -19.47 22.15
C ILE A 107 -15.98 -19.46 20.96
N GLU A 108 -16.45 -19.01 19.82
CA GLU A 108 -15.66 -18.89 18.59
C GLU A 108 -15.48 -17.40 18.22
N LYS A 109 -14.23 -16.96 18.10
CA LYS A 109 -13.89 -15.66 17.50
C LYS A 109 -13.79 -15.89 16.00
N THR A 110 -14.74 -15.33 15.23
CA THR A 110 -14.89 -15.63 13.79
C THR A 110 -14.70 -14.35 12.98
N ALA A 111 -13.91 -14.42 11.92
CA ALA A 111 -13.69 -13.34 10.98
C ALA A 111 -14.97 -13.01 10.21
N VAL A 112 -15.26 -11.71 10.07
CA VAL A 112 -16.42 -11.19 9.34
C VAL A 112 -16.01 -9.96 8.52
N PRO A 113 -16.73 -9.64 7.41
CA PRO A 113 -16.49 -8.42 6.67
C PRO A 113 -16.59 -7.18 7.56
N MET A 114 -15.83 -6.13 7.24
CA MET A 114 -16.01 -4.80 7.84
C MET A 114 -17.41 -4.24 7.53
N GLY A 115 -17.84 -4.34 6.27
CA GLY A 115 -19.12 -3.85 5.80
C GLY A 115 -19.02 -3.04 4.53
N VAL A 116 -18.94 -1.72 4.62
CA VAL A 116 -18.72 -0.79 3.50
C VAL A 116 -17.35 -0.14 3.64
N ILE A 117 -16.48 -0.34 2.66
CA ILE A 117 -15.14 0.25 2.62
C ILE A 117 -15.13 1.37 1.58
N ALA A 118 -14.75 2.58 2.00
CA ALA A 118 -14.54 3.70 1.10
C ALA A 118 -13.05 3.90 0.84
N ILE A 119 -12.67 4.06 -0.42
CA ILE A 119 -11.29 4.32 -0.83
C ILE A 119 -11.24 5.66 -1.57
N ILE A 120 -10.45 6.61 -1.05
CA ILE A 120 -10.17 7.89 -1.71
C ILE A 120 -8.76 7.81 -2.27
N TYR A 121 -8.61 7.94 -3.61
CA TYR A 121 -7.31 7.79 -4.26
C TYR A 121 -7.08 8.79 -5.39
N GLU A 122 -5.81 8.98 -5.76
CA GLU A 122 -5.35 9.93 -6.78
C GLU A 122 -4.67 9.18 -7.93
N SER A 123 -4.79 9.69 -9.16
CA SER A 123 -4.01 9.36 -10.38
C SER A 123 -3.51 7.91 -10.55
N ARG A 124 -4.28 6.92 -10.06
CA ARG A 124 -3.91 5.48 -10.10
C ARG A 124 -5.11 4.61 -10.50
N PRO A 125 -5.42 4.50 -11.81
CA PRO A 125 -6.59 3.72 -12.25
C PRO A 125 -6.56 2.24 -11.80
N ASN A 126 -5.39 1.63 -11.65
CA ASN A 126 -5.25 0.26 -11.16
C ASN A 126 -5.81 0.07 -9.73
N VAL A 127 -5.75 1.10 -8.87
CA VAL A 127 -6.34 1.03 -7.52
C VAL A 127 -7.83 0.72 -7.59
N THR A 128 -8.51 1.13 -8.66
CA THR A 128 -9.94 0.82 -8.88
C THR A 128 -10.21 -0.69 -8.88
N SER A 129 -9.40 -1.46 -9.60
CA SER A 129 -9.54 -2.93 -9.68
C SER A 129 -9.03 -3.64 -8.43
N ASP A 130 -7.91 -3.21 -7.89
CA ASP A 130 -7.27 -3.83 -6.73
C ASP A 130 -8.15 -3.70 -5.49
N ALA A 131 -8.64 -2.47 -5.24
CA ALA A 131 -9.55 -2.19 -4.14
C ALA A 131 -10.88 -2.94 -4.26
N ALA A 132 -11.47 -2.97 -5.45
CA ALA A 132 -12.70 -3.71 -5.68
C ALA A 132 -12.52 -5.22 -5.47
N ALA A 133 -11.42 -5.79 -5.98
CA ALA A 133 -11.13 -7.22 -5.83
C ALA A 133 -10.98 -7.62 -4.36
N LEU A 134 -10.17 -6.89 -3.61
CA LEU A 134 -9.95 -7.17 -2.18
C LEU A 134 -11.25 -6.98 -1.37
N ALA A 135 -12.02 -5.93 -1.65
CA ALA A 135 -13.29 -5.69 -0.97
C ALA A 135 -14.29 -6.82 -1.25
N ILE A 136 -14.50 -7.22 -2.50
CA ILE A 136 -15.44 -8.29 -2.87
C ILE A 136 -14.99 -9.63 -2.27
N LYS A 137 -13.71 -10.00 -2.36
CA LYS A 137 -13.19 -11.26 -1.79
C LYS A 137 -13.42 -11.33 -0.28
N SER A 138 -13.21 -10.22 0.43
CA SER A 138 -13.43 -10.11 1.88
C SER A 138 -14.89 -9.85 2.28
N GLY A 139 -15.83 -9.91 1.32
CA GLY A 139 -17.27 -9.79 1.57
C GLY A 139 -17.77 -8.37 1.86
N ASN A 140 -17.02 -7.34 1.45
CA ASN A 140 -17.32 -5.93 1.67
C ASN A 140 -17.88 -5.27 0.42
N ALA A 141 -18.82 -4.32 0.59
CA ALA A 141 -19.13 -3.36 -0.45
C ALA A 141 -18.03 -2.29 -0.52
N CYS A 142 -17.76 -1.78 -1.73
CA CYS A 142 -16.67 -0.86 -2.02
C CYS A 142 -17.21 0.44 -2.62
N ILE A 143 -16.84 1.58 -2.03
CA ILE A 143 -17.08 2.92 -2.58
C ILE A 143 -15.73 3.51 -2.98
N LEU A 144 -15.57 3.80 -4.26
CA LEU A 144 -14.38 4.33 -4.88
C LEU A 144 -14.55 5.82 -5.15
N ARG A 145 -13.57 6.62 -4.77
CA ARG A 145 -13.48 8.05 -5.12
C ARG A 145 -12.09 8.35 -5.62
N CYS A 146 -11.94 8.51 -6.93
CA CYS A 146 -10.67 8.85 -7.57
C CYS A 146 -10.48 10.35 -7.76
N GLY A 147 -9.27 10.76 -8.09
CA GLY A 147 -8.99 12.11 -8.56
C GLY A 147 -9.72 12.42 -9.87
N ARG A 148 -9.97 13.71 -10.10
CA ARG A 148 -10.67 14.19 -11.32
C ARG A 148 -9.98 13.75 -12.60
N GLU A 149 -8.67 13.72 -12.58
CA GLU A 149 -7.79 13.35 -13.70
C GLU A 149 -7.88 11.87 -14.11
N ALA A 150 -8.42 11.00 -13.24
CA ALA A 150 -8.54 9.56 -13.48
C ALA A 150 -9.99 9.07 -13.59
N TRP A 151 -10.96 9.98 -13.54
CA TRP A 151 -12.37 9.60 -13.36
C TRP A 151 -12.94 8.80 -14.51
N ARG A 152 -12.64 9.18 -15.76
CA ARG A 152 -13.17 8.47 -16.94
C ARG A 152 -12.61 7.04 -17.00
N SER A 153 -11.31 6.90 -16.78
CA SER A 153 -10.64 5.60 -16.70
C SER A 153 -11.24 4.73 -15.60
N ALA A 154 -11.39 5.28 -14.39
CA ALA A 154 -12.00 4.57 -13.25
C ALA A 154 -13.45 4.16 -13.54
N ASN A 155 -14.25 5.02 -14.18
CA ASN A 155 -15.62 4.71 -14.54
C ASN A 155 -15.73 3.57 -15.57
N ALA A 156 -14.84 3.56 -16.58
CA ALA A 156 -14.79 2.48 -17.56
C ALA A 156 -14.39 1.14 -16.91
N ILE A 157 -13.43 1.17 -15.99
CA ILE A 157 -13.01 -0.01 -15.20
C ILE A 157 -14.19 -0.50 -14.35
N VAL A 158 -14.83 0.37 -13.54
CA VAL A 158 -15.95 -0.02 -12.69
C VAL A 158 -17.11 -0.59 -13.51
N THR A 159 -17.35 -0.07 -14.70
CA THR A 159 -18.37 -0.62 -15.61
C THR A 159 -18.08 -2.07 -15.97
N ALA A 160 -16.82 -2.40 -16.30
CA ALA A 160 -16.41 -3.77 -16.57
C ALA A 160 -16.52 -4.67 -15.33
N LEU A 161 -16.09 -4.18 -14.16
CA LEU A 161 -16.17 -4.94 -12.91
C LEU A 161 -17.62 -5.28 -12.52
N ARG A 162 -18.55 -4.34 -12.70
CA ARG A 162 -19.99 -4.53 -12.43
C ARG A 162 -20.61 -5.60 -13.33
N GLU A 163 -20.17 -5.74 -14.57
CA GLU A 163 -20.62 -6.85 -15.44
C GLU A 163 -20.26 -8.20 -14.86
N GLY A 164 -19.04 -8.35 -14.38
CA GLY A 164 -18.59 -9.57 -13.71
C GLY A 164 -19.41 -9.90 -12.45
N LEU A 165 -19.73 -8.88 -11.64
CA LEU A 165 -20.58 -9.05 -10.45
C LEU A 165 -21.99 -9.52 -10.84
N ARG A 166 -22.65 -8.82 -11.77
CA ARG A 166 -24.00 -9.14 -12.24
C ARG A 166 -24.09 -10.54 -12.83
N ALA A 167 -23.12 -10.94 -13.65
CA ALA A 167 -23.09 -12.26 -14.27
C ALA A 167 -23.01 -13.41 -13.25
N ASN A 168 -22.56 -13.13 -12.02
CA ASN A 168 -22.41 -14.10 -10.94
C ASN A 168 -23.38 -13.85 -9.76
N GLY A 169 -24.45 -13.11 -10.00
CA GLY A 169 -25.57 -12.95 -9.04
C GLY A 169 -25.28 -12.01 -7.88
N LEU A 170 -24.19 -11.22 -7.93
CA LEU A 170 -23.92 -10.18 -6.94
C LEU A 170 -24.45 -8.81 -7.43
N PRO A 171 -24.87 -7.93 -6.50
CA PRO A 171 -25.37 -6.61 -6.88
C PRO A 171 -24.25 -5.75 -7.47
N GLU A 172 -24.53 -5.05 -8.55
CA GLU A 172 -23.58 -4.11 -9.18
C GLU A 172 -23.15 -2.99 -8.23
N THR A 173 -24.03 -2.63 -7.31
CA THR A 173 -23.80 -1.62 -6.28
C THR A 173 -22.84 -2.10 -5.17
N ALA A 174 -22.34 -3.34 -5.26
CA ALA A 174 -21.23 -3.82 -4.46
C ALA A 174 -19.92 -3.07 -4.78
N VAL A 175 -19.79 -2.52 -6.00
CA VAL A 175 -18.69 -1.61 -6.39
C VAL A 175 -19.31 -0.31 -6.91
N CYS A 176 -19.17 0.74 -6.12
CA CYS A 176 -19.65 2.07 -6.44
C CYS A 176 -18.49 3.02 -6.75
N LEU A 177 -18.69 3.93 -7.70
CA LEU A 177 -17.77 5.03 -7.98
C LEU A 177 -18.50 6.35 -7.75
N ILE A 178 -17.89 7.26 -7.00
CA ILE A 178 -18.38 8.62 -6.79
C ILE A 178 -18.25 9.42 -8.10
N GLU A 179 -19.35 10.05 -8.52
CA GLU A 179 -19.38 10.86 -9.74
C GLU A 179 -18.89 12.30 -9.51
N ASP A 180 -19.14 12.83 -8.31
CA ASP A 180 -18.63 14.14 -7.90
C ASP A 180 -17.15 14.07 -7.55
N THR A 181 -16.32 14.68 -8.40
CA THR A 181 -14.85 14.73 -8.21
C THR A 181 -14.38 15.93 -7.40
N THR A 182 -15.28 16.72 -6.82
CA THR A 182 -14.92 17.88 -5.97
C THR A 182 -14.51 17.42 -4.56
N HIS A 183 -13.87 18.32 -3.81
CA HIS A 183 -13.54 18.05 -2.40
C HIS A 183 -14.78 17.79 -1.53
N ALA A 184 -15.97 18.27 -1.94
CA ALA A 184 -17.19 18.04 -1.18
C ALA A 184 -17.53 16.55 -1.06
N SER A 185 -17.33 15.78 -2.13
CA SER A 185 -17.57 14.33 -2.09
C SER A 185 -16.58 13.58 -1.18
N ALA A 186 -15.31 14.01 -1.15
CA ALA A 186 -14.33 13.44 -0.25
C ALA A 186 -14.70 13.71 1.23
N ASN A 187 -15.11 14.94 1.54
CA ASN A 187 -15.61 15.31 2.87
C ASN A 187 -16.87 14.53 3.24
N ALA A 188 -17.78 14.32 2.29
CA ALA A 188 -18.98 13.52 2.50
C ALA A 188 -18.62 12.06 2.89
N LEU A 189 -17.64 11.44 2.22
CA LEU A 189 -17.16 10.10 2.57
C LEU A 189 -16.49 10.07 3.95
N MET A 190 -15.64 11.06 4.26
CA MET A 190 -14.96 11.15 5.56
C MET A 190 -15.94 11.28 6.72
N THR A 191 -17.11 11.84 6.48
CA THR A 191 -18.14 12.08 7.51
C THR A 191 -19.36 11.16 7.42
N ALA A 192 -19.34 10.13 6.56
CA ALA A 192 -20.47 9.23 6.27
C ALA A 192 -20.71 8.19 7.38
N VAL A 193 -20.84 8.63 8.62
CA VAL A 193 -21.13 7.78 9.78
C VAL A 193 -22.43 7.00 9.57
N GLY A 194 -22.39 5.68 9.79
CA GLY A 194 -23.51 4.77 9.58
C GLY A 194 -23.68 4.28 8.14
N TYR A 195 -22.91 4.79 7.19
CA TYR A 195 -22.83 4.32 5.80
C TYR A 195 -21.50 3.68 5.46
N VAL A 196 -20.39 4.27 5.91
CA VAL A 196 -19.02 3.79 5.72
C VAL A 196 -18.49 3.21 7.03
N ASP A 197 -18.00 1.99 6.99
CA ASP A 197 -17.43 1.28 8.14
C ASP A 197 -15.92 1.47 8.23
N LEU A 198 -15.24 1.70 7.08
CA LEU A 198 -13.81 1.92 6.99
C LEU A 198 -13.46 2.83 5.81
N LEU A 199 -12.61 3.83 6.04
CA LEU A 199 -12.05 4.72 5.03
C LEU A 199 -10.56 4.45 4.86
N ILE A 200 -10.10 4.35 3.60
CA ILE A 200 -8.68 4.15 3.27
C ILE A 200 -8.26 5.22 2.24
N PRO A 201 -7.46 6.21 2.61
CA PRO A 201 -6.86 7.16 1.67
C PRO A 201 -5.65 6.54 0.95
N ARG A 202 -5.52 6.83 -0.36
CA ARG A 202 -4.42 6.38 -1.24
C ARG A 202 -3.92 7.52 -2.11
N GLY A 203 -3.03 8.35 -1.58
CA GLY A 203 -2.52 9.51 -2.32
C GLY A 203 -1.35 10.16 -1.63
N GLY A 204 -1.08 11.41 -1.97
CA GLY A 204 -0.01 12.20 -1.36
C GLY A 204 -0.30 12.57 0.11
N ALA A 205 0.74 13.04 0.81
CA ALA A 205 0.68 13.41 2.23
C ALA A 205 -0.48 14.36 2.58
N GLY A 206 -0.84 15.26 1.66
CA GLY A 206 -1.94 16.20 1.85
C GLY A 206 -3.31 15.52 1.97
N LEU A 207 -3.60 14.54 1.08
CA LEU A 207 -4.84 13.76 1.14
C LEU A 207 -4.88 12.91 2.42
N ILE A 208 -3.79 12.23 2.74
CA ILE A 208 -3.70 11.37 3.93
C ILE A 208 -3.96 12.21 5.18
N ARG A 209 -3.28 13.36 5.31
CA ARG A 209 -3.47 14.27 6.44
C ARG A 209 -4.93 14.75 6.54
N ALA A 210 -5.52 15.18 5.42
CA ALA A 210 -6.91 15.63 5.40
C ALA A 210 -7.87 14.54 5.86
N CYS A 211 -7.66 13.28 5.46
CA CYS A 211 -8.48 12.16 5.92
C CYS A 211 -8.28 11.88 7.42
N VAL A 212 -7.04 11.85 7.91
CA VAL A 212 -6.73 11.59 9.32
C VAL A 212 -7.30 12.67 10.24
N GLU A 213 -7.21 13.94 9.85
CA GLU A 213 -7.67 15.08 10.67
C GLU A 213 -9.20 15.26 10.64
N ASN A 214 -9.87 14.91 9.54
CA ASN A 214 -11.28 15.26 9.33
C ASN A 214 -12.24 14.07 9.29
N ALA A 215 -11.75 12.81 9.21
CA ALA A 215 -12.62 11.67 9.17
C ALA A 215 -13.34 11.46 10.51
N LYS A 216 -14.68 11.28 10.43
CA LYS A 216 -15.53 10.85 11.55
C LYS A 216 -15.83 9.35 11.49
N VAL A 217 -15.48 8.71 10.37
CA VAL A 217 -15.50 7.25 10.21
C VAL A 217 -14.12 6.68 10.52
N PRO A 218 -14.00 5.41 10.93
CA PRO A 218 -12.72 4.75 11.10
C PRO A 218 -11.87 4.89 9.83
N CYS A 219 -10.61 5.33 9.99
CA CYS A 219 -9.70 5.57 8.88
C CYS A 219 -8.39 4.82 9.11
N ILE A 220 -7.92 4.05 8.12
CA ILE A 220 -6.59 3.45 8.13
C ILE A 220 -5.65 4.39 7.38
N GLN A 221 -4.65 4.89 8.09
CA GLN A 221 -3.64 5.75 7.52
C GLN A 221 -2.65 4.91 6.69
N THR A 222 -2.55 5.19 5.39
CA THR A 222 -1.43 4.75 4.57
C THR A 222 -0.32 5.78 4.70
N GLY A 223 0.92 5.33 5.01
CA GLY A 223 2.01 6.24 5.35
C GLY A 223 2.81 6.72 4.14
N THR A 224 3.51 7.84 4.30
CA THR A 224 4.73 8.18 3.54
C THR A 224 5.86 7.29 4.03
N GLY A 225 6.84 6.98 3.17
CA GLY A 225 7.93 6.07 3.50
C GLY A 225 9.28 6.79 3.57
N ILE A 226 9.73 7.18 4.76
CA ILE A 226 11.14 7.57 4.96
C ILE A 226 11.89 6.30 5.42
N CYS A 227 12.16 5.42 4.43
CA CYS A 227 12.76 4.12 4.71
C CYS A 227 14.28 4.26 4.92
N HIS A 228 14.80 3.53 5.92
CA HIS A 228 16.23 3.54 6.25
C HIS A 228 16.86 2.19 5.97
N ILE A 229 18.11 2.20 5.50
CA ILE A 229 18.98 1.02 5.48
C ILE A 229 20.24 1.31 6.30
N PHE A 230 20.48 0.51 7.31
CA PHE A 230 21.71 0.56 8.10
C PHE A 230 22.71 -0.49 7.63
N VAL A 231 23.89 -0.04 7.21
CA VAL A 231 25.03 -0.87 6.82
C VAL A 231 25.95 -1.00 8.04
N ASP A 232 25.88 -2.15 8.71
CA ASP A 232 26.66 -2.47 9.90
C ASP A 232 28.15 -2.75 9.57
N ALA A 233 29.02 -2.66 10.57
CA ALA A 233 30.45 -2.93 10.44
C ALA A 233 30.77 -4.30 9.82
N SER A 234 29.93 -5.30 10.09
CA SER A 234 30.10 -6.67 9.59
C SER A 234 29.45 -6.95 8.23
N ALA A 235 28.83 -5.96 7.59
CA ALA A 235 28.09 -6.14 6.35
C ALA A 235 28.96 -6.67 5.20
N GLU A 236 28.38 -7.51 4.36
CA GLU A 236 28.95 -7.89 3.07
C GLU A 236 28.79 -6.71 2.10
N GLN A 237 29.85 -5.91 1.93
CA GLN A 237 29.76 -4.60 1.25
C GLN A 237 29.23 -4.68 -0.19
N ASP A 238 29.60 -5.70 -0.96
CA ASP A 238 29.16 -5.84 -2.35
C ASP A 238 27.64 -6.12 -2.42
N LYS A 239 27.14 -7.00 -1.55
CA LYS A 239 25.69 -7.24 -1.42
C LYS A 239 24.95 -6.01 -0.91
N ALA A 240 25.54 -5.27 0.02
CA ALA A 240 24.99 -4.02 0.52
C ALA A 240 24.81 -2.98 -0.60
N LEU A 241 25.79 -2.85 -1.49
CA LEU A 241 25.69 -1.97 -2.67
C LEU A 241 24.55 -2.39 -3.61
N ASP A 242 24.39 -3.68 -3.88
CA ASP A 242 23.31 -4.20 -4.72
C ASP A 242 21.93 -3.93 -4.10
N ILE A 243 21.81 -4.14 -2.77
CA ILE A 243 20.57 -3.89 -2.01
C ILE A 243 20.21 -2.41 -2.03
N ILE A 244 21.15 -1.51 -1.75
CA ILE A 244 20.92 -0.07 -1.72
C ILE A 244 20.58 0.46 -3.13
N GLU A 245 21.32 0.03 -4.17
CA GLU A 245 20.97 0.42 -5.55
C GLU A 245 19.55 -0.03 -5.91
N ASN A 246 19.16 -1.26 -5.56
CA ASN A 246 17.81 -1.75 -5.74
C ASN A 246 16.81 -0.94 -4.92
N ALA A 247 17.06 -0.73 -3.64
CA ALA A 247 16.15 -0.05 -2.73
C ALA A 247 15.89 1.41 -3.14
N LYS A 248 16.92 2.14 -3.57
CA LYS A 248 16.78 3.54 -3.96
C LYS A 248 16.43 3.74 -5.42
N ALA A 249 17.06 2.99 -6.33
CA ALA A 249 17.13 3.39 -7.74
C ALA A 249 16.29 2.53 -8.68
N SER A 250 15.71 1.41 -8.23
CA SER A 250 14.81 0.60 -9.08
C SER A 250 13.48 1.32 -9.36
N ARG A 251 12.94 2.03 -8.37
CA ARG A 251 11.73 2.86 -8.49
C ARG A 251 11.69 3.88 -7.35
N PRO A 252 12.33 5.04 -7.49
CA PRO A 252 12.50 5.98 -6.38
C PRO A 252 11.18 6.63 -5.91
N SER A 253 10.14 6.65 -6.76
CA SER A 253 8.87 7.33 -6.51
C SER A 253 7.83 6.51 -5.74
N VAL A 254 8.25 5.50 -4.96
CA VAL A 254 7.36 4.65 -4.15
C VAL A 254 7.76 4.70 -2.67
N CYS A 255 6.78 4.49 -1.79
CA CYS A 255 6.93 4.66 -0.34
C CYS A 255 7.90 3.66 0.34
N ASN A 256 8.23 2.53 -0.30
CA ASN A 256 9.20 1.55 0.20
C ASN A 256 10.61 1.75 -0.40
N ALA A 257 10.84 2.82 -1.18
CA ALA A 257 12.18 3.19 -1.61
C ALA A 257 13.01 3.69 -0.42
N GLU A 258 14.30 3.37 -0.42
CA GLU A 258 15.22 3.89 0.58
C GLU A 258 15.37 5.41 0.45
N GLU A 259 15.24 6.15 1.56
CA GLU A 259 15.45 7.59 1.60
C GLU A 259 16.68 7.97 2.43
N VAL A 260 17.06 7.10 3.38
CA VAL A 260 18.19 7.32 4.28
C VAL A 260 19.07 6.09 4.36
N CYS A 261 20.37 6.26 4.07
CA CYS A 261 21.43 5.26 4.26
C CYS A 261 22.26 5.60 5.49
N LEU A 262 22.25 4.74 6.50
CA LEU A 262 23.10 4.85 7.68
C LEU A 262 24.30 3.90 7.53
N VAL A 263 25.52 4.38 7.75
CA VAL A 263 26.74 3.59 7.57
C VAL A 263 27.56 3.58 8.86
N HIS A 264 27.93 2.39 9.33
CA HIS A 264 28.76 2.25 10.52
C HIS A 264 30.13 2.88 10.29
N ARG A 265 30.64 3.64 11.27
CA ARG A 265 31.89 4.41 11.16
C ARG A 265 33.09 3.58 10.75
N ASP A 266 33.19 2.32 11.23
CA ASP A 266 34.36 1.47 11.03
C ASP A 266 34.56 1.02 9.58
N ILE A 267 33.49 1.04 8.77
CA ILE A 267 33.51 0.73 7.35
C ILE A 267 33.28 1.96 6.45
N ALA A 268 32.95 3.11 7.02
CA ALA A 268 32.54 4.29 6.26
C ALA A 268 33.61 4.75 5.27
N ALA A 269 34.90 4.76 5.68
CA ALA A 269 36.02 5.18 4.83
C ALA A 269 36.21 4.28 3.59
N GLU A 270 35.85 3.00 3.67
CA GLU A 270 35.92 2.06 2.57
C GLU A 270 34.64 1.98 1.77
N PHE A 271 33.50 1.94 2.45
CA PHE A 271 32.19 1.70 1.85
C PHE A 271 31.64 2.92 1.10
N LEU A 272 31.74 4.13 1.68
CA LEU A 272 31.16 5.34 1.07
C LEU A 272 31.72 5.66 -0.32
N PRO A 273 33.05 5.53 -0.60
CA PRO A 273 33.56 5.71 -1.97
C PRO A 273 32.96 4.70 -2.98
N LYS A 274 32.74 3.45 -2.55
CA LYS A 274 32.11 2.43 -3.39
C LYS A 274 30.64 2.76 -3.66
N LEU A 275 29.92 3.22 -2.63
CA LEU A 275 28.53 3.65 -2.74
C LEU A 275 28.37 4.85 -3.69
N ALA A 276 29.19 5.88 -3.52
CA ALA A 276 29.17 7.07 -4.36
C ALA A 276 29.47 6.72 -5.83
N ARG A 277 30.44 5.84 -6.07
CA ARG A 277 30.73 5.35 -7.42
C ARG A 277 29.57 4.57 -8.01
N ARG A 278 29.00 3.61 -7.25
CA ARG A 278 27.91 2.74 -7.68
C ARG A 278 26.67 3.54 -8.07
N LEU A 279 26.26 4.49 -7.23
CA LEU A 279 25.05 5.28 -7.42
C LEU A 279 25.22 6.46 -8.38
N GLY A 280 26.44 6.93 -8.61
CA GLY A 280 26.76 8.03 -9.51
C GLY A 280 27.35 7.59 -10.85
N PRO A 281 28.70 7.58 -10.99
CA PRO A 281 29.37 7.32 -12.26
C PRO A 281 29.01 6.00 -12.93
N ASP A 282 28.89 4.90 -12.15
CA ASP A 282 28.62 3.57 -12.71
C ASP A 282 27.18 3.51 -13.31
N ARG A 283 26.22 4.23 -12.71
CA ARG A 283 24.86 4.36 -13.27
C ARG A 283 24.85 5.23 -14.54
N ALA A 284 25.55 6.38 -14.48
CA ALA A 284 25.66 7.27 -15.66
C ALA A 284 26.32 6.56 -16.85
N ALA A 285 27.34 5.76 -16.62
CA ALA A 285 28.01 4.96 -17.66
C ALA A 285 27.07 3.91 -18.32
N LYS A 286 26.02 3.47 -17.61
CA LYS A 286 24.97 2.57 -18.11
C LYS A 286 23.78 3.31 -18.75
N GLY A 287 23.83 4.65 -18.85
CA GLY A 287 22.72 5.48 -19.31
C GLY A 287 21.56 5.56 -18.33
N LEU A 288 21.78 5.20 -17.06
CA LEU A 288 20.78 5.28 -15.99
C LEU A 288 20.93 6.60 -15.22
N HIS A 289 19.86 7.04 -14.60
CA HIS A 289 19.86 8.28 -13.82
C HIS A 289 20.75 8.13 -12.57
N PRO A 290 21.76 9.01 -12.36
CA PRO A 290 22.57 9.01 -11.13
C PRO A 290 21.72 9.40 -9.92
N VAL A 291 22.12 8.97 -8.72
CA VAL A 291 21.51 9.35 -7.46
C VAL A 291 22.31 10.49 -6.81
N GLU A 292 21.65 11.58 -6.47
CA GLU A 292 22.22 12.66 -5.66
C GLU A 292 22.40 12.17 -4.22
N LEU A 293 23.60 12.33 -3.66
CA LEU A 293 23.87 11.99 -2.27
C LEU A 293 23.88 13.26 -1.41
N ARG A 294 23.02 13.29 -0.37
CA ARG A 294 22.96 14.33 0.65
C ARG A 294 23.65 13.85 1.91
N LEU A 295 24.78 14.45 2.23
CA LEU A 295 25.78 13.91 3.15
C LEU A 295 25.75 14.63 4.50
N ASP A 296 25.72 13.88 5.60
CA ASP A 296 26.05 14.44 6.90
C ASP A 296 27.51 14.91 6.94
N PRO A 297 27.95 15.72 7.94
CA PRO A 297 29.33 16.22 7.99
C PRO A 297 30.41 15.13 8.00
N ARG A 298 30.14 13.95 8.57
CA ARG A 298 31.10 12.82 8.63
C ARG A 298 31.22 12.13 7.27
N ALA A 299 30.12 11.92 6.57
CA ALA A 299 30.12 11.35 5.22
C ALA A 299 30.76 12.34 4.22
N ALA A 300 30.48 13.65 4.33
CA ALA A 300 31.05 14.71 3.50
C ALA A 300 32.58 14.85 3.66
N ALA A 301 33.13 14.44 4.79
CA ALA A 301 34.58 14.37 4.97
C ALA A 301 35.26 13.22 4.21
N ILE A 302 34.47 12.23 3.73
CA ILE A 302 34.99 11.02 3.06
C ILE A 302 34.71 11.07 1.55
N ILE A 303 33.52 11.51 1.13
CA ILE A 303 33.10 11.52 -0.28
C ILE A 303 32.53 12.88 -0.68
N PRO A 304 32.63 13.28 -1.97
CA PRO A 304 31.94 14.47 -2.48
C PRO A 304 30.45 14.22 -2.59
N GLY A 305 29.65 15.25 -2.33
CA GLY A 305 28.20 15.25 -2.46
C GLY A 305 27.59 16.56 -1.97
N THR A 306 26.27 16.65 -1.99
CA THR A 306 25.54 17.82 -1.47
C THR A 306 25.49 17.74 0.06
N PRO A 307 25.86 18.79 0.82
CA PRO A 307 25.65 18.78 2.28
C PRO A 307 24.18 18.58 2.62
N ALA A 308 23.88 17.67 3.54
CA ALA A 308 22.53 17.43 4.01
C ALA A 308 22.00 18.67 4.77
N GLY A 309 20.78 19.10 4.40
CA GLY A 309 20.04 20.12 5.10
C GLY A 309 19.33 19.58 6.36
N PRO A 310 18.79 20.47 7.22
CA PRO A 310 18.16 20.08 8.48
C PRO A 310 16.96 19.12 8.32
N ALA A 311 16.26 19.19 7.19
CA ALA A 311 15.06 18.41 6.92
C ALA A 311 15.32 17.16 6.05
N ASP A 312 16.54 16.92 5.57
CA ASP A 312 16.80 15.87 4.58
C ASP A 312 16.60 14.45 5.16
N PHE A 313 16.80 14.27 6.46
CA PHE A 313 16.52 13.02 7.14
C PHE A 313 15.04 12.81 7.50
N ASP A 314 14.21 13.86 7.34
CA ASP A 314 12.76 13.86 7.58
C ASP A 314 11.97 14.01 6.27
N THR A 315 12.63 13.76 5.11
CA THR A 315 12.05 13.99 3.78
C THR A 315 11.90 12.68 3.01
N GLU A 316 10.68 12.40 2.55
CA GLU A 316 10.43 11.42 1.48
C GLU A 316 10.69 12.13 0.15
N PHE A 317 11.87 11.91 -0.44
CA PHE A 317 12.28 12.61 -1.67
C PHE A 317 11.47 12.18 -2.90
N LEU A 318 11.09 10.90 -2.96
CA LEU A 318 10.40 10.31 -4.12
C LEU A 318 11.16 10.49 -5.45
N ASP A 319 12.45 10.68 -5.38
CA ASP A 319 13.35 10.98 -6.49
C ASP A 319 14.71 10.28 -6.30
N TYR A 320 15.59 10.40 -7.27
CA TYR A 320 16.97 9.90 -7.22
C TYR A 320 17.84 10.75 -6.26
N ILE A 321 17.40 10.86 -5.01
CA ILE A 321 18.09 11.54 -3.92
C ILE A 321 18.15 10.61 -2.72
N LEU A 322 19.32 10.47 -2.08
CA LEU A 322 19.56 9.63 -0.91
C LEU A 322 20.32 10.41 0.16
N ALA A 323 19.74 10.53 1.35
CA ALA A 323 20.45 11.08 2.50
C ALA A 323 21.39 10.00 3.09
N VAL A 324 22.62 10.38 3.44
CA VAL A 324 23.65 9.47 3.95
C VAL A 324 24.22 10.01 5.25
N LYS A 325 24.27 9.17 6.28
CA LYS A 325 24.81 9.54 7.59
C LYS A 325 25.73 8.44 8.12
N VAL A 326 26.84 8.84 8.75
CA VAL A 326 27.74 7.94 9.47
C VAL A 326 27.31 7.86 10.93
N VAL A 327 27.14 6.65 11.44
CA VAL A 327 26.74 6.34 12.83
C VAL A 327 27.81 5.51 13.55
N ASP A 328 27.85 5.58 14.88
CA ASP A 328 28.88 4.94 15.68
C ASP A 328 28.54 3.49 16.07
N SER A 329 27.25 3.13 16.06
CA SER A 329 26.80 1.80 16.48
C SER A 329 25.40 1.49 15.95
N VAL A 330 24.94 0.25 16.16
CA VAL A 330 23.56 -0.18 15.87
C VAL A 330 22.56 0.59 16.71
N GLU A 331 22.89 0.93 17.98
CA GLU A 331 22.00 1.71 18.87
C GLU A 331 21.83 3.14 18.35
N GLU A 332 22.89 3.77 17.83
CA GLU A 332 22.77 5.10 17.20
C GLU A 332 21.90 5.03 15.95
N ALA A 333 22.05 3.98 15.13
CA ALA A 333 21.20 3.75 13.96
C ALA A 333 19.71 3.59 14.37
N VAL A 334 19.42 2.77 15.39
CA VAL A 334 18.07 2.59 15.95
C VAL A 334 17.50 3.90 16.46
N ASN A 335 18.28 4.69 17.20
CA ASN A 335 17.86 6.00 17.72
C ASN A 335 17.57 6.99 16.58
N HIS A 336 18.39 6.98 15.54
CA HIS A 336 18.16 7.82 14.37
C HIS A 336 16.84 7.42 13.67
N ILE A 337 16.64 6.13 13.42
CA ILE A 337 15.41 5.60 12.84
C ILE A 337 14.19 5.99 13.68
N ALA A 338 14.28 5.84 15.01
CA ALA A 338 13.18 6.21 15.90
C ALA A 338 12.82 7.71 15.84
N ALA A 339 13.79 8.57 15.52
CA ALA A 339 13.59 10.02 15.44
C ALA A 339 13.08 10.48 14.06
N HIS A 340 13.48 9.81 12.97
CA HIS A 340 13.32 10.32 11.60
C HIS A 340 12.44 9.44 10.70
N SER A 341 12.26 8.14 11.04
CA SER A 341 11.44 7.24 10.23
C SER A 341 9.94 7.52 10.39
N THR A 342 9.21 7.25 9.32
CA THR A 342 7.75 7.20 9.34
C THR A 342 7.20 5.84 9.83
N GLY A 343 8.08 4.91 10.21
CA GLY A 343 7.69 3.57 10.65
C GLY A 343 7.21 2.65 9.52
N HIS A 344 7.71 2.87 8.29
CA HIS A 344 7.30 2.10 7.12
C HIS A 344 8.13 0.83 6.93
N SER A 345 9.38 0.95 6.51
CA SER A 345 10.26 -0.20 6.17
C SER A 345 11.71 0.13 6.45
N GLU A 346 12.34 -0.67 7.31
CA GLU A 346 13.72 -0.46 7.73
C GLU A 346 14.54 -1.73 7.55
N ALA A 347 15.80 -1.59 7.19
CA ALA A 347 16.69 -2.72 6.99
C ALA A 347 18.01 -2.57 7.73
N ILE A 348 18.54 -3.68 8.22
CA ILE A 348 19.94 -3.82 8.64
C ILE A 348 20.66 -4.77 7.69
N LEU A 349 21.86 -4.38 7.25
CA LEU A 349 22.76 -5.23 6.48
C LEU A 349 23.94 -5.62 7.39
N THR A 350 23.99 -6.88 7.81
CA THR A 350 24.95 -7.36 8.82
C THR A 350 25.19 -8.86 8.71
N ARG A 351 26.35 -9.31 9.19
CA ARG A 351 26.63 -10.73 9.47
C ARG A 351 26.63 -11.02 10.98
N ASP A 352 26.48 -9.98 11.80
CA ASP A 352 26.39 -10.12 13.25
C ASP A 352 24.95 -10.42 13.67
N GLU A 353 24.71 -11.64 14.16
CA GLU A 353 23.38 -12.07 14.59
C GLU A 353 22.87 -11.29 15.83
N ALA A 354 23.77 -10.83 16.70
CA ALA A 354 23.38 -10.03 17.86
C ALA A 354 22.90 -8.64 17.43
N HIS A 355 23.60 -8.00 16.47
CA HIS A 355 23.15 -6.73 15.90
C HIS A 355 21.83 -6.88 15.13
N ALA A 356 21.65 -7.96 14.36
CA ALA A 356 20.39 -8.25 13.69
C ALA A 356 19.23 -8.43 14.70
N ALA A 357 19.45 -9.17 15.77
CA ALA A 357 18.46 -9.39 16.83
C ALA A 357 18.11 -8.08 17.57
N LEU A 358 19.12 -7.28 17.92
CA LEU A 358 18.91 -5.97 18.54
C LEU A 358 18.10 -5.04 17.64
N PHE A 359 18.49 -4.92 16.36
CA PHE A 359 17.84 -4.06 15.39
C PHE A 359 16.37 -4.46 15.19
N THR A 360 16.10 -5.74 14.96
CA THR A 360 14.74 -6.24 14.73
C THR A 360 13.83 -6.13 15.96
N ALA A 361 14.39 -6.18 17.16
CA ALA A 361 13.65 -6.00 18.41
C ALA A 361 13.39 -4.53 18.74
N ALA A 362 14.31 -3.63 18.39
CA ALA A 362 14.26 -2.22 18.80
C ALA A 362 13.59 -1.31 17.77
N VAL A 363 13.70 -1.62 16.47
CA VAL A 363 13.06 -0.83 15.40
C VAL A 363 11.57 -1.14 15.33
N ASP A 364 10.74 -0.12 15.60
CA ASP A 364 9.28 -0.25 15.64
C ASP A 364 8.65 0.25 14.34
N SER A 365 9.02 -0.38 13.21
CA SER A 365 8.45 -0.12 11.88
C SER A 365 7.52 -1.25 11.43
N ALA A 366 6.68 -0.97 10.42
CA ALA A 366 5.71 -1.95 9.90
C ALA A 366 6.40 -3.18 9.28
N ALA A 367 7.54 -2.98 8.64
CA ALA A 367 8.39 -4.05 8.12
C ALA A 367 9.85 -3.81 8.50
N VAL A 368 10.50 -4.83 9.07
CA VAL A 368 11.91 -4.77 9.49
C VAL A 368 12.66 -5.91 8.82
N TYR A 369 13.72 -5.59 8.11
CA TYR A 369 14.43 -6.50 7.23
C TYR A 369 15.87 -6.76 7.72
N VAL A 370 16.35 -7.96 7.47
CA VAL A 370 17.76 -8.35 7.65
C VAL A 370 18.28 -8.82 6.30
N ASN A 371 19.32 -8.14 5.79
CA ASN A 371 20.06 -8.50 4.57
C ASN A 371 19.21 -8.57 3.28
N CYS A 372 18.19 -7.73 3.18
CA CYS A 372 17.41 -7.58 1.94
C CYS A 372 16.86 -6.16 1.77
N SER A 373 16.35 -5.87 0.58
CA SER A 373 15.86 -4.56 0.18
C SER A 373 14.50 -4.23 0.81
N THR A 374 14.29 -2.97 1.17
CA THR A 374 12.98 -2.45 1.62
C THR A 374 11.91 -2.52 0.53
N ARG A 375 12.30 -2.72 -0.74
CA ARG A 375 11.40 -2.87 -1.89
C ARG A 375 10.47 -4.08 -1.80
N PHE A 376 10.77 -5.05 -0.95
CA PHE A 376 9.89 -6.19 -0.69
C PHE A 376 8.65 -5.86 0.14
N THR A 377 8.50 -4.65 0.68
CA THR A 377 7.25 -4.23 1.34
C THR A 377 6.19 -3.94 0.28
N ASP A 378 5.60 -4.98 -0.26
CA ASP A 378 4.67 -4.97 -1.38
C ASP A 378 3.69 -6.14 -1.24
N GLY A 379 2.41 -5.92 -1.59
CA GLY A 379 1.38 -6.95 -1.43
C GLY A 379 1.61 -8.19 -2.30
N GLY A 380 2.17 -8.04 -3.51
CA GLY A 380 2.53 -9.16 -4.36
C GLY A 380 3.66 -9.99 -3.77
N GLU A 381 4.74 -9.32 -3.31
CA GLU A 381 5.89 -9.97 -2.68
C GLU A 381 5.52 -10.65 -1.35
N PHE A 382 4.54 -10.14 -0.62
CA PHE A 382 4.02 -10.72 0.62
C PHE A 382 2.98 -11.83 0.38
N GLY A 383 2.67 -12.15 -0.88
CA GLY A 383 1.71 -13.19 -1.24
C GLY A 383 0.24 -12.80 -1.03
N LEU A 384 -0.06 -11.50 -1.00
CA LEU A 384 -1.42 -10.97 -0.83
C LEU A 384 -2.18 -10.78 -2.15
N GLY A 385 -1.55 -11.06 -3.30
CA GLY A 385 -2.08 -10.84 -4.65
C GLY A 385 -2.15 -9.36 -5.01
N CYS A 386 -3.07 -8.64 -4.42
CA CYS A 386 -3.16 -7.17 -4.47
C CYS A 386 -2.97 -6.59 -3.08
N GLU A 387 -2.75 -5.27 -3.00
CA GLU A 387 -2.73 -4.56 -1.72
C GLU A 387 -3.65 -3.34 -1.71
N MET A 388 -4.25 -3.09 -0.56
CA MET A 388 -5.02 -1.86 -0.33
C MET A 388 -4.12 -0.67 0.01
N GLY A 389 -2.85 -0.91 0.22
CA GLY A 389 -1.81 0.02 0.62
C GLY A 389 -1.00 -0.48 1.80
N ILE A 390 -0.02 0.31 2.21
CA ILE A 390 0.85 -0.01 3.33
C ILE A 390 0.54 0.95 4.47
N SER A 391 0.11 0.40 5.60
CA SER A 391 -0.20 1.18 6.80
C SER A 391 1.00 1.22 7.76
N THR A 392 1.28 2.40 8.29
CA THR A 392 2.30 2.60 9.33
C THR A 392 1.70 2.74 10.74
N GLN A 393 0.36 2.79 10.85
CA GLN A 393 -0.31 2.86 12.16
C GLN A 393 -0.28 1.51 12.90
N LYS A 394 -0.40 1.55 14.22
CA LYS A 394 -0.38 0.33 15.06
C LYS A 394 -1.75 -0.30 15.24
N LEU A 395 -2.81 0.48 15.12
CA LEU A 395 -4.17 0.02 15.41
C LEU A 395 -4.81 -0.54 14.16
N HIS A 396 -5.34 -1.76 14.27
CA HIS A 396 -6.02 -2.61 13.32
C HIS A 396 -5.10 -3.16 12.21
N ALA A 397 -4.60 -2.34 11.29
CA ALA A 397 -3.75 -2.77 10.18
C ALA A 397 -2.38 -2.13 10.23
N ARG A 398 -1.31 -2.91 10.02
CA ARG A 398 0.07 -2.44 9.96
C ARG A 398 0.85 -3.22 8.91
N GLY A 399 1.57 -2.52 8.03
CA GLY A 399 2.24 -3.11 6.87
C GLY A 399 1.33 -3.19 5.64
N PRO A 400 1.68 -4.01 4.63
CA PRO A 400 0.83 -4.24 3.47
C PRO A 400 -0.54 -4.78 3.86
N MET A 401 -1.60 -4.15 3.35
CA MET A 401 -2.98 -4.50 3.68
C MET A 401 -3.58 -5.39 2.60
N GLY A 402 -3.90 -6.62 2.95
CA GLY A 402 -4.59 -7.59 2.12
C GLY A 402 -6.02 -7.88 2.60
N LEU A 403 -6.45 -9.12 2.47
CA LEU A 403 -7.82 -9.55 2.79
C LEU A 403 -8.13 -9.52 4.28
N GLU A 404 -7.15 -9.85 5.13
CA GLU A 404 -7.35 -9.97 6.58
C GLU A 404 -7.63 -8.61 7.22
N GLU A 405 -6.94 -7.55 6.75
CA GLU A 405 -7.10 -6.19 7.24
C GLU A 405 -8.45 -5.57 6.83
N LEU A 406 -9.13 -6.15 5.84
CA LEU A 406 -10.48 -5.78 5.42
C LEU A 406 -11.57 -6.57 6.16
N CYS A 407 -11.18 -7.37 7.14
CA CYS A 407 -12.07 -8.12 8.01
C CYS A 407 -11.99 -7.61 9.46
N SER A 408 -13.09 -7.75 10.16
CA SER A 408 -13.17 -7.66 11.60
C SER A 408 -13.50 -9.05 12.16
N TYR A 409 -13.95 -9.12 13.39
CA TYR A 409 -14.41 -10.37 14.00
C TYR A 409 -15.67 -10.16 14.83
N LYS A 410 -16.42 -11.23 15.02
CA LYS A 410 -17.47 -11.32 16.04
C LYS A 410 -17.28 -12.58 16.86
N TYR A 411 -17.91 -12.61 18.03
CA TYR A 411 -17.98 -13.83 18.83
C TYR A 411 -19.27 -14.57 18.55
N ILE A 412 -19.17 -15.86 18.18
CA ILE A 412 -20.28 -16.80 18.08
C ILE A 412 -20.20 -17.71 19.30
N ILE A 413 -21.28 -17.76 20.06
CA ILE A 413 -21.30 -18.49 21.33
C ILE A 413 -22.40 -19.54 21.27
N HIS A 414 -22.00 -20.80 21.40
CA HIS A 414 -22.89 -21.94 21.42
C HIS A 414 -23.06 -22.43 22.86
N GLY A 415 -24.30 -22.55 23.26
CA GLY A 415 -24.70 -23.04 24.59
C GLY A 415 -25.87 -24.02 24.51
N SER A 416 -26.23 -24.60 25.64
CA SER A 416 -27.34 -25.53 25.84
C SER A 416 -28.23 -25.15 27.03
N GLY A 417 -28.37 -23.83 27.29
CA GLY A 417 -29.20 -23.31 28.38
C GLY A 417 -28.41 -22.84 29.61
N GLN A 418 -27.09 -22.66 29.48
CA GLN A 418 -26.29 -22.13 30.59
C GLN A 418 -26.74 -20.72 31.00
N ILE A 419 -26.79 -20.51 32.30
CA ILE A 419 -27.03 -19.22 32.95
C ILE A 419 -25.81 -18.82 33.77
N ARG A 420 -25.67 -17.53 34.04
CA ARG A 420 -24.58 -16.97 34.88
C ARG A 420 -25.11 -16.69 36.27
#